data_3c98dac5568b3b62ef53bafd1d87dbe3
#
_entry.id   3c98dac5568b3b62ef53bafd1d87dbe3
#
_cell.length_a   1.000
_cell.length_b   1.000
_cell.length_c   1.000
_cell.angle_alpha   90.00
_cell.angle_beta   90.00
_cell.angle_gamma   90.00
#
_symmetry.space_group_name_H-M   'P 1'
#
loop_
_entity.id
_entity.type
_entity.pdbx_description
1 polymer ?
#
loop_
_entity_poly.entity_id
_entity_poly.type
_entity_poly.pdbx_seq_one_letter_code
_entity_poly.pdbx_strand_id
1 'polypeptide(L)'
;MLFRSVFVHPECQHDVVRNSDAVGSTEMIIKMVTQSPAGSTWAVGTELNLVKRLAANNPDKTVIFLDKTVCYCSTMNRIDLPHLVWAMESVAEGRIVNEIKVEEKTAHFARVALERMLALP
;
A
#
# COMPACT_ATOMS: atom_id res chain seq x y z
N MET A 1 7.78 28.26 -7.54
CA MET A 1 7.69 27.81 -6.13
C MET A 1 7.61 26.30 -6.18
N LEU A 2 8.62 25.57 -5.71
CA LEU A 2 8.62 24.11 -5.70
C LEU A 2 7.59 23.64 -4.68
N PHE A 3 6.58 22.92 -5.13
CA PHE A 3 5.55 22.36 -4.27
C PHE A 3 6.19 21.24 -3.42
N ARG A 4 6.17 21.38 -2.11
CA ARG A 4 6.65 20.37 -1.15
C ARG A 4 5.49 20.00 -0.26
N SER A 5 5.10 18.73 -0.26
CA SER A 5 3.98 18.25 0.56
C SER A 5 4.28 16.89 1.16
N VAL A 6 3.74 16.68 2.34
CA VAL A 6 3.76 15.40 3.05
C VAL A 6 2.39 14.75 2.92
N PHE A 7 2.35 13.57 2.29
CA PHE A 7 1.13 12.80 2.13
C PHE A 7 1.27 11.43 2.79
N VAL A 8 0.35 11.09 3.67
CA VAL A 8 0.45 9.86 4.47
C VAL A 8 -0.81 9.01 4.38
N HIS A 9 -0.63 7.69 4.55
CA HIS A 9 -1.73 6.77 4.73
C HIS A 9 -2.34 6.95 6.14
N PRO A 10 -3.66 6.81 6.33
CA PRO A 10 -4.30 7.00 7.65
C PRO A 10 -3.87 5.98 8.71
N GLU A 11 -3.26 4.87 8.33
CA GLU A 11 -2.67 3.87 9.25
C GLU A 11 -1.29 4.26 9.79
N CYS A 12 -0.72 5.38 9.35
CA CYS A 12 0.48 5.92 9.98
C CYS A 12 0.22 6.31 11.44
N GLN A 13 1.29 6.43 12.24
CA GLN A 13 1.16 6.90 13.62
C GLN A 13 0.39 8.22 13.68
N HIS A 14 -0.47 8.37 14.69
CA HIS A 14 -1.37 9.52 14.83
C HIS A 14 -0.67 10.88 14.72
N ASP A 15 0.51 11.01 15.34
CA ASP A 15 1.28 12.26 15.28
C ASP A 15 1.81 12.57 13.87
N VAL A 16 2.15 11.55 13.10
CA VAL A 16 2.55 11.69 11.68
C VAL A 16 1.35 12.15 10.86
N VAL A 17 0.19 11.53 11.06
CA VAL A 17 -1.06 11.91 10.38
C VAL A 17 -1.44 13.35 10.68
N ARG A 18 -1.36 13.78 11.94
CA ARG A 18 -1.69 15.15 12.36
C ARG A 18 -0.75 16.23 11.80
N ASN A 19 0.49 15.89 11.53
CA ASN A 19 1.51 16.81 11.03
C ASN A 19 1.73 16.71 9.51
N SER A 20 0.91 15.94 8.79
CA SER A 20 0.97 15.84 7.33
C SER A 20 0.07 16.86 6.66
N ASP A 21 0.40 17.20 5.41
CA ASP A 21 -0.39 18.13 4.60
C ASP A 21 -1.64 17.48 4.02
N ALA A 22 -1.59 16.16 3.79
CA ALA A 22 -2.71 15.38 3.28
C ALA A 22 -2.69 13.94 3.81
N VAL A 23 -3.88 13.37 3.96
CA VAL A 23 -4.09 12.00 4.42
C VAL A 23 -5.08 11.31 3.48
N GLY A 24 -4.78 10.09 3.07
CA GLY A 24 -5.69 9.34 2.20
C GLY A 24 -5.24 7.93 1.87
N SER A 25 -6.12 7.22 1.17
CA SER A 25 -5.87 5.86 0.73
C SER A 25 -4.70 5.77 -0.25
N THR A 26 -4.19 4.56 -0.44
CA THR A 26 -3.17 4.25 -1.45
C THR A 26 -3.52 4.81 -2.83
N GLU A 27 -4.77 4.65 -3.26
CA GLU A 27 -5.25 5.16 -4.56
C GLU A 27 -5.21 6.69 -4.62
N MET A 28 -5.60 7.35 -3.52
CA MET A 28 -5.55 8.80 -3.42
C MET A 28 -4.13 9.34 -3.47
N ILE A 29 -3.18 8.67 -2.79
CA ILE A 29 -1.74 8.98 -2.86
C ILE A 29 -1.25 8.89 -4.31
N ILE A 30 -1.54 7.79 -5.00
CA ILE A 30 -1.16 7.59 -6.40
C ILE A 30 -1.71 8.71 -7.29
N LYS A 31 -3.00 9.01 -7.17
CA LYS A 31 -3.69 10.04 -7.96
C LYS A 31 -3.08 11.42 -7.74
N MET A 32 -2.89 11.81 -6.49
CA MET A 32 -2.34 13.14 -6.13
C MET A 32 -0.91 13.34 -6.64
N VAL A 33 -0.04 12.34 -6.44
CA VAL A 33 1.34 12.41 -6.93
C VAL A 33 1.36 12.47 -8.46
N THR A 34 0.60 11.60 -9.13
CA THR A 34 0.59 11.54 -10.60
C THR A 34 0.05 12.82 -11.24
N GLN A 35 -1.00 13.40 -10.66
CA GLN A 35 -1.64 14.63 -11.18
C GLN A 35 -0.94 15.93 -10.79
N SER A 36 0.04 15.89 -9.89
CA SER A 36 0.77 17.08 -9.47
C SER A 36 1.65 17.62 -10.60
N PRO A 37 1.96 18.93 -10.60
CA PRO A 37 2.83 19.53 -11.61
C PRO A 37 4.24 18.93 -11.64
N ALA A 38 4.88 18.93 -12.80
CA ALA A 38 6.28 18.58 -12.93
C ALA A 38 7.16 19.44 -12.00
N GLY A 39 8.21 18.83 -11.43
CA GLY A 39 9.08 19.47 -10.44
C GLY A 39 8.53 19.48 -9.01
N SER A 40 7.34 18.91 -8.76
CA SER A 40 6.79 18.74 -7.41
C SER A 40 7.68 17.83 -6.56
N THR A 41 7.71 18.10 -5.25
CA THR A 41 8.40 17.25 -4.27
C THR A 41 7.38 16.71 -3.27
N TRP A 42 7.33 15.40 -3.13
CA TRP A 42 6.43 14.68 -2.24
C TRP A 42 7.21 13.84 -1.23
N ALA A 43 6.92 14.00 0.06
CA ALA A 43 7.30 13.04 1.09
C ALA A 43 6.10 12.13 1.36
N VAL A 44 6.23 10.85 1.10
CA VAL A 44 5.11 9.91 1.13
C VAL A 44 5.28 8.90 2.27
N GLY A 45 4.30 8.89 3.18
CA GLY A 45 4.22 7.95 4.31
C GLY A 45 3.26 6.80 4.03
N THR A 46 3.75 5.75 3.40
CA THR A 46 3.04 4.51 3.12
C THR A 46 4.07 3.37 2.97
N GLU A 47 3.71 2.25 2.37
CA GLU A 47 4.60 1.13 2.13
C GLU A 47 5.71 1.49 1.10
N LEU A 48 6.96 1.08 1.41
CA LEU A 48 8.17 1.45 0.66
C LEU A 48 8.13 1.09 -0.82
N ASN A 49 7.62 -0.10 -1.18
CA ASN A 49 7.59 -0.54 -2.59
C ASN A 49 6.62 0.32 -3.41
N LEU A 50 5.54 0.80 -2.80
CA LEU A 50 4.65 1.76 -3.45
C LEU A 50 5.39 3.08 -3.73
N VAL A 51 6.12 3.61 -2.75
CA VAL A 51 6.86 4.87 -2.91
C VAL A 51 7.92 4.76 -4.00
N LYS A 52 8.68 3.64 -4.02
CA LYS A 52 9.66 3.36 -5.09
C LYS A 52 9.01 3.31 -6.48
N ARG A 53 7.86 2.65 -6.59
CA ARG A 53 7.10 2.57 -7.83
C ARG A 53 6.57 3.93 -8.27
N LEU A 54 6.07 4.74 -7.33
CA LEU A 54 5.63 6.10 -7.63
C LEU A 54 6.78 6.97 -8.13
N ALA A 55 7.95 6.90 -7.51
CA ALA A 55 9.15 7.61 -7.96
C ALA A 55 9.57 7.19 -9.38
N ALA A 56 9.60 5.87 -9.65
CA ALA A 56 9.94 5.34 -10.96
C ALA A 56 8.95 5.74 -12.07
N ASN A 57 7.65 5.80 -11.74
CA ASN A 57 6.59 6.14 -12.71
C ASN A 57 6.43 7.65 -12.91
N ASN A 58 7.05 8.49 -12.09
CA ASN A 58 6.97 9.95 -12.16
C ASN A 58 8.37 10.59 -12.11
N PRO A 59 9.22 10.36 -13.12
CA PRO A 59 10.61 10.83 -13.12
C PRO A 59 10.72 12.35 -13.22
N ASP A 60 9.67 13.04 -13.59
CA ASP A 60 9.54 14.49 -13.61
C ASP A 60 9.29 15.12 -12.23
N LYS A 61 9.16 14.30 -11.19
CA LYS A 61 8.88 14.70 -9.81
C LYS A 61 9.88 14.10 -8.85
N THR A 62 9.99 14.67 -7.66
CA THR A 62 10.78 14.11 -6.56
C THR A 62 9.84 13.45 -5.57
N VAL A 63 9.87 12.12 -5.50
CA VAL A 63 9.07 11.33 -4.54
C VAL A 63 10.01 10.66 -3.57
N ILE A 64 9.91 10.99 -2.29
CA ILE A 64 10.76 10.48 -1.23
C ILE A 64 9.93 9.69 -0.19
N PHE A 65 10.52 8.64 0.36
CA PHE A 65 9.93 7.91 1.47
C PHE A 65 10.05 8.72 2.77
N LEU A 66 8.96 8.86 3.50
CA LEU A 66 8.92 9.72 4.70
C LEU A 66 9.73 9.15 5.86
N ASP A 67 9.83 7.82 5.98
CA ASP A 67 10.59 7.18 7.06
C ASP A 67 12.09 7.13 6.72
N LYS A 68 12.92 7.50 7.68
CA LYS A 68 14.39 7.39 7.60
C LYS A 68 14.90 5.98 7.90
N THR A 69 14.13 5.22 8.64
CA THR A 69 14.39 3.81 8.93
C THR A 69 13.56 2.97 7.98
N VAL A 70 14.18 2.04 7.26
CA VAL A 70 13.48 1.15 6.35
C VAL A 70 12.52 0.28 7.15
N CYS A 71 11.29 0.76 7.34
CA CYS A 71 10.23 -0.03 7.93
C CYS A 71 9.70 -1.02 6.88
N TYR A 72 10.28 -2.21 6.87
CA TYR A 72 9.73 -3.32 6.09
C TYR A 72 8.49 -3.86 6.81
N CYS A 73 7.36 -3.81 6.13
CA CYS A 73 6.25 -4.65 6.55
C CYS A 73 6.68 -6.12 6.39
N SER A 74 6.94 -6.79 7.52
CA SER A 74 7.47 -8.16 7.54
C SER A 74 6.54 -9.17 6.84
N THR A 75 5.24 -8.88 6.78
CA THR A 75 4.25 -9.71 6.09
C THR A 75 4.22 -9.44 4.60
N MET A 76 4.20 -8.18 4.16
CA MET A 76 4.22 -7.85 2.72
C MET A 76 5.55 -8.19 2.06
N ASN A 77 6.66 -8.15 2.78
CA ASN A 77 7.98 -8.52 2.25
C ASN A 77 8.14 -10.03 1.98
N ARG A 78 7.20 -10.85 2.44
CA ARG A 78 7.14 -12.28 2.10
C ARG A 78 6.44 -12.54 0.76
N ILE A 79 5.77 -11.53 0.20
CA ILE A 79 5.16 -11.60 -1.12
C ILE A 79 6.24 -11.18 -2.12
N ASP A 80 7.09 -12.11 -2.49
CA ASP A 80 8.19 -11.92 -3.43
C ASP A 80 8.07 -12.85 -4.64
N LEU A 81 8.87 -12.60 -5.66
CA LEU A 81 8.84 -13.38 -6.89
C LEU A 81 9.17 -14.88 -6.68
N PRO A 82 10.17 -15.26 -5.86
CA PRO A 82 10.44 -16.67 -5.57
C PRO A 82 9.26 -17.41 -4.95
N HIS A 83 8.58 -16.82 -3.98
CA HIS A 83 7.40 -17.44 -3.37
C HIS A 83 6.22 -17.53 -4.35
N LEU A 84 6.04 -16.53 -5.22
CA LEU A 84 5.02 -16.59 -6.26
C LEU A 84 5.31 -17.73 -7.25
N VAL A 85 6.54 -17.83 -7.75
CA VAL A 85 6.95 -18.89 -8.67
C VAL A 85 6.75 -20.27 -8.04
N TRP A 86 7.22 -20.46 -6.80
CA TRP A 86 7.02 -21.70 -6.05
C TRP A 86 5.53 -22.08 -5.91
N ALA A 87 4.66 -21.13 -5.61
CA ALA A 87 3.24 -21.37 -5.50
C ALA A 87 2.63 -21.77 -6.87
N MET A 88 2.99 -21.07 -7.94
CA MET A 88 2.50 -21.34 -9.29
C MET A 88 2.96 -22.72 -9.80
N GLU A 89 4.24 -23.05 -9.64
CA GLU A 89 4.80 -24.36 -10.02
C GLU A 89 4.13 -25.50 -9.23
N SER A 90 3.93 -25.30 -7.91
CA SER A 90 3.24 -26.26 -7.08
C SER A 90 1.81 -26.53 -7.54
N VAL A 91 1.07 -25.48 -7.90
CA VAL A 91 -0.29 -25.61 -8.43
C VAL A 91 -0.28 -26.31 -9.80
N ALA A 92 0.67 -25.99 -10.67
CA ALA A 92 0.82 -26.66 -11.98
C ALA A 92 1.11 -28.16 -11.86
N GLU A 93 1.78 -28.58 -10.79
CA GLU A 93 2.03 -29.99 -10.45
C GLU A 93 0.87 -30.65 -9.70
N GLY A 94 -0.26 -29.96 -9.53
CA GLY A 94 -1.43 -30.46 -8.80
C GLY A 94 -1.31 -30.42 -7.28
N ARG A 95 -0.30 -29.75 -6.74
CA ARG A 95 -0.10 -29.54 -5.30
C ARG A 95 -0.58 -28.16 -4.90
N ILE A 96 -1.60 -28.09 -4.06
CA ILE A 96 -2.07 -26.81 -3.50
C ILE A 96 -1.24 -26.50 -2.27
N VAL A 97 -0.41 -25.45 -2.35
CA VAL A 97 0.38 -24.93 -1.24
C VAL A 97 -0.24 -23.64 -0.72
N ASN A 98 -0.02 -23.33 0.55
CA ASN A 98 -0.54 -22.11 1.20
C ASN A 98 -2.08 -21.95 1.13
N GLU A 99 -2.83 -23.06 1.05
CA GLU A 99 -4.28 -23.00 1.10
C GLU A 99 -4.73 -22.40 2.45
N ILE A 100 -5.53 -21.34 2.37
CA ILE A 100 -6.12 -20.72 3.55
C ILE A 100 -7.54 -21.25 3.73
N LYS A 101 -7.76 -21.94 4.86
CA LYS A 101 -9.09 -22.40 5.27
C LYS A 101 -9.59 -21.55 6.42
N VAL A 102 -10.68 -20.84 6.20
CA VAL A 102 -11.33 -20.03 7.21
C VAL A 102 -12.49 -20.84 7.82
N GLU A 103 -12.57 -20.88 9.13
CA GLU A 103 -13.69 -21.49 9.85
C GLU A 103 -15.02 -20.89 9.38
N GLU A 104 -16.04 -21.72 9.17
CA GLU A 104 -17.32 -21.30 8.58
C GLU A 104 -18.00 -20.16 9.35
N LYS A 105 -17.97 -20.20 10.68
CA LYS A 105 -18.50 -19.15 11.54
C LYS A 105 -17.77 -17.83 11.35
N THR A 106 -16.44 -17.85 11.29
CA THR A 106 -15.60 -16.67 11.05
C THR A 106 -15.86 -16.12 9.65
N ALA A 107 -15.93 -16.97 8.63
CA ALA A 107 -16.24 -16.58 7.26
C ALA A 107 -17.62 -15.92 7.13
N HIS A 108 -18.64 -16.46 7.84
CA HIS A 108 -19.97 -15.90 7.86
C HIS A 108 -19.96 -14.46 8.43
N PHE A 109 -19.39 -14.25 9.62
CA PHE A 109 -19.37 -12.92 10.24
C PHE A 109 -18.50 -11.91 9.47
N ALA A 110 -17.38 -12.35 8.89
CA ALA A 110 -16.57 -11.51 8.01
C ALA A 110 -17.36 -11.04 6.79
N ARG A 111 -18.15 -11.92 6.16
CA ARG A 111 -19.01 -11.59 5.03
C ARG A 111 -20.08 -10.57 5.41
N VAL A 112 -20.78 -10.79 6.54
CA VAL A 112 -21.77 -9.84 7.06
C VAL A 112 -21.15 -8.45 7.32
N ALA A 113 -19.94 -8.41 7.88
CA ALA A 113 -19.23 -7.14 8.12
C ALA A 113 -18.89 -6.43 6.81
N LEU A 114 -18.37 -7.16 5.81
CA LEU A 114 -18.05 -6.63 4.48
C LEU A 114 -19.32 -6.09 3.76
N GLU A 115 -20.40 -6.84 3.79
CA GLU A 115 -21.66 -6.42 3.17
C GLU A 115 -22.20 -5.12 3.80
N ARG A 116 -22.12 -4.99 5.13
CA ARG A 116 -22.49 -3.76 5.83
C ARG A 116 -21.59 -2.58 5.45
N MET A 117 -20.29 -2.81 5.35
CA MET A 117 -19.34 -1.78 4.94
C MET A 117 -19.62 -1.29 3.51
N LEU A 118 -19.88 -2.21 2.57
CA LEU A 118 -20.16 -1.89 1.17
C LEU A 118 -21.53 -1.22 0.96
N ALA A 119 -22.46 -1.38 1.92
CA ALA A 119 -23.77 -0.73 1.89
C ALA A 119 -23.76 0.71 2.43
N LEU A 120 -22.63 1.19 2.97
CA LEU A 120 -22.47 2.58 3.38
C LEU A 120 -22.33 3.48 2.15
N PRO A 121 -22.98 4.67 2.14
CA PRO A 121 -22.90 5.61 1.03
C PRO A 121 -21.53 6.24 0.86
#